data_6707362170f1aa5934084febce1a7716
#
_entry.id   6707362170f1aa5934084febce1a7716
#
_cell.length_a   1.000
_cell.length_b   1.000
_cell.length_c   1.000
_cell.angle_alpha   90.00
_cell.angle_beta   90.00
_cell.angle_gamma   90.00
#
_symmetry.space_group_name_H-M   'P 1'
#
loop_
_entity.id
_entity.type
_entity.pdbx_description
1 polymer ?
#
loop_
_entity_poly.entity_id
_entity_poly.type
_entity_poly.pdbx_seq_one_letter_code
_entity_poly.pdbx_strand_id
1 'polypeptide(L)'
;LKDHKITTIIVTHDSYEAFYLGDKCGIILEKKLKQFDEPYNVYHYPNSINVVNFLNRGVLVPAKVTGQYTLQNDDLGLIKGNFVNEHKVGTKVKLLLQPEDLEHDDKSNLQLDVVDKKFKGTNFIYTLKTKSNKNILVFVHSHHVHQHQINDKFGIKNPIHIKQLVCF
;
A
#
# COMPACT_ATOMS: atom_id res chain seq x y z
N LEU A 1 -21.60 23.25 2.48
CA LEU A 1 -20.74 23.76 3.57
C LEU A 1 -19.55 24.55 3.00
N LYS A 2 -18.85 24.02 1.97
CA LYS A 2 -17.72 24.72 1.33
C LYS A 2 -18.12 26.09 0.75
N ASP A 3 -19.28 26.16 0.13
CA ASP A 3 -19.79 27.42 -0.47
C ASP A 3 -20.05 28.53 0.58
N HIS A 4 -20.30 28.15 1.82
CA HIS A 4 -20.56 29.09 2.92
C HIS A 4 -19.33 29.40 3.78
N LYS A 5 -18.14 28.85 3.43
CA LYS A 5 -16.88 29.01 4.17
C LYS A 5 -16.98 28.59 5.66
N ILE A 6 -17.83 27.62 5.97
CA ILE A 6 -18.03 27.14 7.35
C ILE A 6 -16.96 26.07 7.65
N THR A 7 -16.16 26.31 8.68
CA THR A 7 -15.25 25.30 9.22
C THR A 7 -16.07 24.21 9.92
N THR A 8 -15.89 22.97 9.48
CA THR A 8 -16.64 21.82 10.00
C THR A 8 -15.64 20.75 10.49
N ILE A 9 -15.93 20.19 11.66
CA ILE A 9 -15.18 19.03 12.19
C ILE A 9 -16.10 17.81 12.13
N ILE A 10 -15.65 16.77 11.44
CA ILE A 10 -16.35 15.49 11.31
C ILE A 10 -15.55 14.43 12.06
N VAL A 11 -16.21 13.69 12.94
CA VAL A 11 -15.62 12.54 13.62
C VAL A 11 -16.26 11.28 13.08
N THR A 12 -15.46 10.41 12.51
CA THR A 12 -15.91 9.15 11.91
C THR A 12 -14.90 8.05 12.15
N HIS A 13 -15.34 6.80 12.07
CA HIS A 13 -14.47 5.62 12.04
C HIS A 13 -14.24 5.10 10.62
N ASP A 14 -14.89 5.70 9.61
CA ASP A 14 -14.72 5.32 8.21
C ASP A 14 -13.66 6.21 7.55
N SER A 15 -12.55 5.60 7.16
CA SER A 15 -11.46 6.30 6.48
C SER A 15 -11.83 6.80 5.08
N TYR A 16 -12.78 6.15 4.38
CA TYR A 16 -13.23 6.64 3.08
C TYR A 16 -14.05 7.93 3.23
N GLU A 17 -14.95 7.97 4.21
CA GLU A 17 -15.71 9.16 4.53
C GLU A 17 -14.78 10.33 4.91
N ALA A 18 -13.80 10.07 5.78
CA ALA A 18 -12.80 11.06 6.17
C ALA A 18 -12.00 11.59 4.99
N PHE A 19 -11.54 10.69 4.10
CA PHE A 19 -10.74 11.07 2.93
C PHE A 19 -11.55 11.79 1.85
N TYR A 20 -12.83 11.46 1.70
CA TYR A 20 -13.70 12.08 0.71
C TYR A 20 -14.18 13.47 1.13
N LEU A 21 -14.51 13.65 2.39
CA LEU A 21 -15.12 14.90 2.90
C LEU A 21 -14.09 15.89 3.45
N GLY A 22 -12.98 15.41 4.00
CA GLY A 22 -12.01 16.24 4.72
C GLY A 22 -11.00 16.93 3.81
N ASP A 23 -10.73 18.21 4.04
CA ASP A 23 -9.57 18.90 3.48
C ASP A 23 -8.29 18.52 4.26
N LYS A 24 -8.45 18.18 5.54
CA LYS A 24 -7.42 17.65 6.43
C LYS A 24 -8.00 16.48 7.23
N CYS A 25 -7.17 15.48 7.49
CA CYS A 25 -7.52 14.30 8.26
C CYS A 25 -6.61 14.14 9.48
N GLY A 26 -7.21 13.90 10.65
CA GLY A 26 -6.51 13.59 11.88
C GLY A 26 -6.72 12.13 12.30
N ILE A 27 -5.64 11.41 12.54
CA ILE A 27 -5.67 10.04 13.08
C ILE A 27 -5.46 10.12 14.60
N ILE A 28 -6.49 9.73 15.35
CA ILE A 28 -6.45 9.70 16.81
C ILE A 28 -6.38 8.25 17.27
N LEU A 29 -5.28 7.87 17.91
CA LEU A 29 -5.08 6.55 18.52
C LEU A 29 -4.63 6.74 19.96
N GLU A 30 -5.11 5.89 20.88
CA GLU A 30 -4.73 5.95 22.28
C GLU A 30 -4.90 7.36 22.90
N LYS A 31 -5.99 8.04 22.54
CA LYS A 31 -6.33 9.42 22.97
C LYS A 31 -5.29 10.48 22.54
N LYS A 32 -4.46 10.20 21.55
CA LYS A 32 -3.44 11.13 21.03
C LYS A 32 -3.60 11.31 19.52
N LEU A 33 -3.42 12.53 19.06
CA LEU A 33 -3.31 12.81 17.62
C LEU A 33 -1.97 12.27 17.11
N LYS A 34 -2.01 11.23 16.28
CA LYS A 34 -0.81 10.54 15.75
C LYS A 34 -0.34 11.15 14.44
N GLN A 35 -1.28 11.56 13.60
CA GLN A 35 -0.98 12.21 12.32
C GLN A 35 -2.09 13.21 12.00
N PHE A 36 -1.73 14.34 11.39
CA PHE A 36 -2.68 15.33 10.89
C PHE A 36 -2.16 15.92 9.59
N ASP A 37 -2.81 15.64 8.49
CA ASP A 37 -2.37 16.09 7.17
C ASP A 37 -3.53 16.03 6.15
N GLU A 38 -3.23 16.32 4.89
CA GLU A 38 -4.13 16.07 3.76
C GLU A 38 -4.44 14.59 3.62
N PRO A 39 -5.65 14.20 3.18
CA PRO A 39 -6.04 12.81 3.01
C PRO A 39 -5.02 11.99 2.22
N TYR A 40 -4.48 12.55 1.12
CA TYR A 40 -3.47 11.94 0.29
C TYR A 40 -2.21 11.59 1.10
N ASN A 41 -1.71 12.53 1.90
CA ASN A 41 -0.51 12.32 2.71
C ASN A 41 -0.75 11.32 3.85
N VAL A 42 -1.93 11.37 4.48
CA VAL A 42 -2.30 10.38 5.51
C VAL A 42 -2.33 8.97 4.94
N TYR A 43 -2.81 8.81 3.72
CA TYR A 43 -2.90 7.52 3.05
C TYR A 43 -1.53 7.01 2.56
N HIS A 44 -0.80 7.84 1.81
CA HIS A 44 0.44 7.40 1.14
C HIS A 44 1.70 7.54 2.01
N TYR A 45 1.69 8.43 3.00
CA TYR A 45 2.84 8.72 3.87
C TYR A 45 2.47 8.59 5.36
N PRO A 46 1.95 7.44 5.80
CA PRO A 46 1.70 7.23 7.22
C PRO A 46 3.00 7.36 8.01
N ASN A 47 2.96 8.10 9.12
CA ASN A 47 4.16 8.45 9.88
C ASN A 47 4.62 7.37 10.85
N SER A 48 3.85 6.30 11.01
CA SER A 48 4.17 5.21 11.95
C SER A 48 3.44 3.91 11.59
N ILE A 49 4.00 2.80 12.05
CA ILE A 49 3.39 1.46 11.91
C ILE A 49 1.97 1.43 12.52
N ASN A 50 1.74 2.17 13.61
CA ASN A 50 0.41 2.22 14.24
C ASN A 50 -0.62 2.87 13.32
N VAL A 51 -0.25 3.91 12.58
CA VAL A 51 -1.12 4.54 11.57
C VAL A 51 -1.35 3.61 10.40
N VAL A 52 -0.31 2.92 9.90
CA VAL A 52 -0.45 1.89 8.84
C VAL A 52 -1.46 0.82 9.26
N ASN A 53 -1.30 0.27 10.45
CA ASN A 53 -2.18 -0.79 10.96
C ASN A 53 -3.63 -0.29 11.15
N PHE A 54 -3.80 0.95 11.62
CA PHE A 54 -5.11 1.55 11.80
C PHE A 54 -5.83 1.75 10.45
N LEU A 55 -5.13 2.28 9.46
CA LEU A 55 -5.69 2.50 8.12
C LEU A 55 -5.99 1.19 7.40
N ASN A 56 -5.22 0.13 7.67
CA ASN A 56 -5.36 -1.19 7.05
C ASN A 56 -5.46 -1.13 5.51
N ARG A 57 -4.60 -0.30 4.89
CA ARG A 57 -4.61 -0.02 3.45
C ARG A 57 -3.35 -0.50 2.72
N GLY A 58 -2.62 -1.39 3.33
CA GLY A 58 -1.40 -1.99 2.78
C GLY A 58 -0.83 -3.00 3.76
N VAL A 59 0.26 -3.62 3.37
CA VAL A 59 0.97 -4.62 4.18
C VAL A 59 2.41 -4.19 4.42
N LEU A 60 2.94 -4.53 5.59
CA LEU A 60 4.35 -4.31 5.90
C LEU A 60 5.16 -5.56 5.54
N VAL A 61 6.05 -5.41 4.56
CA VAL A 61 6.95 -6.49 4.13
C VAL A 61 8.38 -6.21 4.58
N PRO A 62 9.12 -7.21 5.08
CA PRO A 62 10.52 -7.03 5.45
C PRO A 62 11.35 -6.80 4.20
N ALA A 63 12.29 -5.86 4.25
CA ALA A 63 13.20 -5.59 3.16
C ALA A 63 14.56 -5.14 3.70
N LYS A 64 15.58 -5.20 2.84
CA LYS A 64 16.93 -4.71 3.13
C LYS A 64 17.30 -3.63 2.13
N VAL A 65 17.80 -2.51 2.61
CA VAL A 65 18.30 -1.42 1.77
C VAL A 65 19.56 -1.90 1.06
N THR A 66 19.57 -1.88 -0.28
CA THR A 66 20.69 -2.34 -1.09
C THR A 66 21.37 -1.22 -1.87
N GLY A 67 20.75 -0.05 -1.92
CA GLY A 67 21.30 1.14 -2.60
C GLY A 67 20.45 2.38 -2.32
N GLN A 68 20.85 3.50 -2.89
CA GLN A 68 20.19 4.80 -2.71
C GLN A 68 18.70 4.80 -3.10
N TYR A 69 18.30 3.95 -4.04
CA TYR A 69 16.93 3.86 -4.58
C TYR A 69 16.43 2.42 -4.63
N THR A 70 17.04 1.52 -3.84
CA THR A 70 16.77 0.09 -3.99
C THR A 70 16.63 -0.64 -2.67
N LEU A 71 15.63 -1.53 -2.63
CA LEU A 71 15.39 -2.51 -1.58
C LEU A 71 15.43 -3.91 -2.16
N GLN A 72 15.82 -4.87 -1.35
CA GLN A 72 15.70 -6.30 -1.63
C GLN A 72 14.72 -6.93 -0.63
N ASN A 73 13.70 -7.59 -1.16
CA ASN A 73 12.79 -8.47 -0.41
C ASN A 73 12.99 -9.91 -0.88
N ASP A 74 12.92 -10.88 0.04
CA ASP A 74 13.23 -12.27 -0.25
C ASP A 74 12.17 -12.95 -1.16
N ASP A 75 10.89 -12.52 -1.05
CA ASP A 75 9.80 -13.07 -1.86
C ASP A 75 9.58 -12.31 -3.17
N LEU A 76 9.72 -10.98 -3.13
CA LEU A 76 9.35 -10.06 -4.21
C LEU A 76 10.56 -9.63 -5.08
N GLY A 77 11.77 -9.92 -4.63
CA GLY A 77 12.98 -9.55 -5.34
C GLY A 77 13.36 -8.07 -5.18
N LEU A 78 13.87 -7.47 -6.25
CA LEU A 78 14.34 -6.09 -6.28
C LEU A 78 13.18 -5.10 -6.38
N ILE A 79 13.16 -4.14 -5.45
CA ILE A 79 12.19 -3.04 -5.41
C ILE A 79 12.94 -1.73 -5.56
N LYS A 80 12.50 -0.87 -6.48
CA LYS A 80 13.10 0.42 -6.80
C LYS A 80 12.15 1.56 -6.48
N GLY A 81 12.69 2.67 -5.98
CA GLY A 81 11.91 3.89 -5.73
C GLY A 81 12.68 4.91 -4.90
N ASN A 82 12.06 6.06 -4.65
CA ASN A 82 12.65 7.10 -3.82
C ASN A 82 12.27 6.86 -2.36
N PHE A 83 13.24 6.85 -1.47
CA PHE A 83 12.95 6.77 -0.03
C PHE A 83 12.33 8.07 0.48
N VAL A 84 11.25 7.97 1.25
CA VAL A 84 10.66 9.12 1.96
C VAL A 84 11.60 9.61 3.07
N ASN A 85 12.27 8.67 3.76
CA ASN A 85 13.28 8.96 4.77
C ASN A 85 14.59 8.29 4.36
N GLU A 86 15.72 8.92 4.69
CA GLU A 86 17.04 8.35 4.39
C GLU A 86 17.30 7.08 5.21
N HIS A 87 17.85 6.07 4.54
CA HIS A 87 18.27 4.81 5.14
C HIS A 87 19.67 4.43 4.66
N LYS A 88 20.50 3.94 5.60
CA LYS A 88 21.83 3.43 5.24
C LYS A 88 21.73 2.09 4.53
N VAL A 89 22.58 1.88 3.52
CA VAL A 89 22.71 0.58 2.85
C VAL A 89 23.02 -0.52 3.88
N GLY A 90 22.35 -1.65 3.75
CA GLY A 90 22.43 -2.76 4.69
C GLY A 90 21.37 -2.75 5.79
N THR A 91 20.65 -1.63 6.02
CA THR A 91 19.60 -1.53 7.03
C THR A 91 18.43 -2.46 6.67
N LYS A 92 17.92 -3.19 7.67
CA LYS A 92 16.65 -3.93 7.57
C LYS A 92 15.51 -2.99 7.91
N VAL A 93 14.49 -2.94 7.05
CA VAL A 93 13.31 -2.07 7.16
C VAL A 93 12.03 -2.87 6.95
N LYS A 94 10.90 -2.29 7.33
CA LYS A 94 9.57 -2.75 6.94
C LYS A 94 9.03 -1.78 5.89
N LEU A 95 8.96 -2.22 4.64
CA LEU A 95 8.38 -1.45 3.55
C LEU A 95 6.86 -1.53 3.64
N LEU A 96 6.19 -0.39 3.57
CA LEU A 96 4.75 -0.35 3.30
C LEU A 96 4.54 -0.67 1.82
N LEU A 97 3.78 -1.71 1.55
CA LEU A 97 3.36 -2.13 0.22
C LEU A 97 1.85 -1.92 0.11
N GLN A 98 1.43 -0.99 -0.71
CA GLN A 98 0.03 -0.70 -0.98
C GLN A 98 -0.46 -1.49 -2.21
N PRO A 99 -1.76 -1.80 -2.33
CA PRO A 99 -2.26 -2.62 -3.43
C PRO A 99 -1.99 -2.03 -4.83
N GLU A 100 -1.89 -0.72 -4.92
CA GLU A 100 -1.59 0.04 -6.16
C GLU A 100 -0.11 0.08 -6.52
N ASP A 101 0.79 -0.35 -5.64
CA ASP A 101 2.23 -0.37 -5.91
C ASP A 101 2.66 -1.53 -6.83
N LEU A 102 1.78 -2.50 -7.02
CA LEU A 102 2.07 -3.71 -7.76
C LEU A 102 1.35 -3.69 -9.11
N GLU A 103 2.11 -3.86 -10.20
CA GLU A 103 1.59 -3.99 -11.54
C GLU A 103 1.47 -5.46 -11.94
N HIS A 104 0.34 -5.82 -12.53
CA HIS A 104 0.10 -7.13 -13.11
C HIS A 104 0.92 -7.31 -14.40
N ASP A 105 1.57 -8.47 -14.53
CA ASP A 105 2.29 -8.88 -15.75
C ASP A 105 2.33 -10.42 -15.85
N ASP A 106 1.48 -10.99 -16.70
CA ASP A 106 1.40 -12.44 -16.94
C ASP A 106 2.72 -13.06 -17.41
N LYS A 107 3.59 -12.26 -18.05
CA LYS A 107 4.88 -12.71 -18.57
C LYS A 107 6.01 -12.63 -17.56
N SER A 108 5.74 -12.09 -16.38
CA SER A 108 6.75 -11.96 -15.34
C SER A 108 7.18 -13.31 -14.77
N ASN A 109 8.45 -13.44 -14.42
CA ASN A 109 8.97 -14.60 -13.70
C ASN A 109 8.58 -14.62 -12.20
N LEU A 110 8.09 -13.48 -11.68
CA LEU A 110 7.56 -13.38 -10.32
C LEU A 110 6.08 -13.78 -10.34
N GLN A 111 5.81 -15.05 -10.04
CA GLN A 111 4.48 -15.63 -10.00
C GLN A 111 4.09 -15.96 -8.56
N LEU A 112 2.93 -15.50 -8.13
CA LEU A 112 2.36 -15.74 -6.81
C LEU A 112 0.98 -16.42 -6.93
N ASP A 113 0.56 -17.12 -5.87
CA ASP A 113 -0.72 -17.81 -5.87
C ASP A 113 -1.85 -16.86 -5.46
N VAL A 114 -2.94 -16.85 -6.21
CA VAL A 114 -4.17 -16.14 -5.84
C VAL A 114 -4.89 -16.92 -4.75
N VAL A 115 -5.07 -16.30 -3.57
CA VAL A 115 -5.78 -16.93 -2.44
C VAL A 115 -7.15 -16.31 -2.16
N ASP A 116 -7.40 -15.09 -2.63
CA ASP A 116 -8.70 -14.42 -2.53
C ASP A 116 -8.85 -13.38 -3.65
N LYS A 117 -10.10 -13.11 -4.03
CA LYS A 117 -10.47 -12.13 -5.05
C LYS A 117 -11.75 -11.41 -4.64
N LYS A 118 -11.70 -10.07 -4.60
CA LYS A 118 -12.87 -9.26 -4.26
C LYS A 118 -13.13 -8.20 -5.32
N PHE A 119 -14.38 -8.09 -5.75
CA PHE A 119 -14.81 -7.03 -6.65
C PHE A 119 -15.11 -5.74 -5.85
N LYS A 120 -14.55 -4.63 -6.28
CA LYS A 120 -14.70 -3.30 -5.67
C LYS A 120 -15.18 -2.25 -6.70
N GLY A 121 -16.12 -2.62 -7.56
CA GLY A 121 -16.64 -1.75 -8.61
C GLY A 121 -15.67 -1.61 -9.78
N THR A 122 -14.86 -0.57 -9.80
CA THR A 122 -13.90 -0.33 -10.89
C THR A 122 -12.68 -1.24 -10.86
N ASN A 123 -12.42 -1.90 -9.75
CA ASN A 123 -11.24 -2.75 -9.55
C ASN A 123 -11.60 -4.09 -8.92
N PHE A 124 -10.76 -5.09 -9.20
CA PHE A 124 -10.60 -6.27 -8.35
C PHE A 124 -9.45 -6.05 -7.38
N ILE A 125 -9.62 -6.53 -6.13
CA ILE A 125 -8.53 -6.71 -5.18
C ILE A 125 -8.20 -8.19 -5.16
N TYR A 126 -7.00 -8.53 -5.58
CA TYR A 126 -6.45 -9.87 -5.41
C TYR A 126 -5.62 -9.93 -4.14
N THR A 127 -5.80 -10.99 -3.37
CA THR A 127 -4.89 -11.36 -2.29
C THR A 127 -3.96 -12.44 -2.83
N LEU A 128 -2.67 -12.15 -2.84
CA LEU A 128 -1.64 -13.05 -3.33
C LEU A 128 -0.81 -13.57 -2.18
N LYS A 129 -0.44 -14.85 -2.25
CA LYS A 129 0.36 -15.51 -1.25
C LYS A 129 1.83 -15.56 -1.68
N THR A 130 2.72 -15.04 -0.85
CA THR A 130 4.15 -15.08 -1.08
C THR A 130 4.75 -16.43 -0.65
N LYS A 131 6.01 -16.72 -1.06
CA LYS A 131 6.73 -17.95 -0.68
C LYS A 131 6.90 -18.07 0.83
N SER A 132 7.07 -16.96 1.53
CA SER A 132 7.15 -16.92 3.00
C SER A 132 5.78 -16.97 3.69
N ASN A 133 4.71 -17.34 2.96
CA ASN A 133 3.34 -17.50 3.46
C ASN A 133 2.68 -16.19 3.93
N LYS A 134 3.12 -15.04 3.42
CA LYS A 134 2.48 -13.74 3.67
C LYS A 134 1.49 -13.39 2.57
N ASN A 135 0.41 -12.71 2.95
CA ASN A 135 -0.55 -12.18 2.01
C ASN A 135 -0.18 -10.75 1.63
N ILE A 136 -0.19 -10.47 0.34
CA ILE A 136 -0.08 -9.12 -0.22
C ILE A 136 -1.30 -8.83 -1.08
N LEU A 137 -1.60 -7.55 -1.29
CA LEU A 137 -2.78 -7.11 -2.02
C LEU A 137 -2.36 -6.45 -3.33
N VAL A 138 -3.15 -6.66 -4.38
CA VAL A 138 -2.94 -6.02 -5.69
C VAL A 138 -4.27 -5.52 -6.24
N PHE A 139 -4.30 -4.29 -6.76
CA PHE A 139 -5.42 -3.76 -7.51
C PHE A 139 -5.24 -4.05 -9.00
N VAL A 140 -6.31 -4.55 -9.63
CA VAL A 140 -6.40 -4.71 -11.08
C VAL A 140 -7.71 -4.11 -11.56
N HIS A 141 -7.67 -3.31 -12.63
CA HIS A 141 -8.89 -2.75 -13.21
C HIS A 141 -9.87 -3.85 -13.64
N SER A 142 -11.15 -3.65 -13.37
CA SER A 142 -12.20 -4.64 -13.67
C SER A 142 -12.36 -4.96 -15.16
N HIS A 143 -11.91 -4.07 -16.04
CA HIS A 143 -11.85 -4.27 -17.50
C HIS A 143 -10.55 -4.92 -18.01
N HIS A 144 -9.71 -5.43 -17.10
CA HIS A 144 -8.51 -6.16 -17.48
C HIS A 144 -8.89 -7.44 -18.24
N VAL A 145 -8.18 -7.73 -19.35
CA VAL A 145 -8.51 -8.80 -20.29
C VAL A 145 -8.47 -10.19 -19.64
N HIS A 146 -7.53 -10.40 -18.71
CA HIS A 146 -7.37 -11.67 -18.01
C HIS A 146 -7.83 -11.56 -16.56
N GLN A 147 -8.88 -12.33 -16.22
CA GLN A 147 -9.33 -12.47 -14.85
C GLN A 147 -8.78 -13.75 -14.24
N HIS A 148 -7.96 -13.61 -13.21
CA HIS A 148 -7.46 -14.74 -12.43
C HIS A 148 -8.54 -15.27 -11.48
N GLN A 149 -8.54 -16.58 -11.26
CA GLN A 149 -9.38 -17.24 -10.27
C GLN A 149 -8.54 -17.61 -9.03
N ILE A 150 -9.20 -18.04 -7.96
CA ILE A 150 -8.51 -18.57 -6.78
C ILE A 150 -7.71 -19.81 -7.20
N ASN A 151 -6.48 -19.91 -6.73
CA ASN A 151 -5.45 -20.91 -7.06
C ASN A 151 -4.75 -20.70 -8.41
N ASP A 152 -5.10 -19.69 -9.18
CA ASP A 152 -4.29 -19.32 -10.35
C ASP A 152 -2.96 -18.71 -9.95
N LYS A 153 -1.99 -18.76 -10.86
CA LYS A 153 -0.77 -17.97 -10.77
C LYS A 153 -1.04 -16.55 -11.25
N PHE A 154 -0.48 -15.59 -10.52
CA PHE A 154 -0.58 -14.18 -10.81
C PHE A 154 0.81 -13.57 -10.96
N GLY A 155 1.12 -13.08 -12.15
CA GLY A 155 2.40 -12.45 -12.43
C GLY A 155 2.46 -11.01 -11.93
N ILE A 156 3.55 -10.67 -11.26
CA ILE A 156 3.85 -9.30 -10.83
C ILE A 156 5.05 -8.81 -11.62
N LYS A 157 4.92 -7.63 -12.23
CA LYS A 157 6.01 -6.98 -12.96
C LYS A 157 7.25 -6.84 -12.07
N ASN A 158 8.39 -7.29 -12.56
CA ASN A 158 9.65 -7.29 -11.83
C ASN A 158 10.78 -6.73 -12.73
N PRO A 159 11.65 -5.84 -12.21
CA PRO A 159 11.67 -5.30 -10.85
C PRO A 159 10.44 -4.44 -10.53
N ILE A 160 10.02 -4.48 -9.25
CA ILE A 160 8.92 -3.66 -8.76
C ILE A 160 9.38 -2.20 -8.69
N HIS A 161 8.53 -1.28 -9.18
CA HIS A 161 8.81 0.16 -9.14
C HIS A 161 7.74 0.87 -8.32
N ILE A 162 8.13 1.42 -7.18
CA ILE A 162 7.28 2.19 -6.27
C ILE A 162 7.77 3.65 -6.28
N LYS A 163 6.88 4.60 -6.55
CA LYS A 163 7.25 6.02 -6.65
C LYS A 163 7.92 6.52 -5.36
N GLN A 164 7.40 6.15 -4.21
CA GLN A 164 7.89 6.56 -2.89
C GLN A 164 7.96 5.36 -1.94
N LEU A 165 9.13 5.06 -1.42
CA LEU A 165 9.39 3.96 -0.49
C LEU A 165 9.17 4.45 0.94
N VAL A 166 8.03 4.09 1.53
CA VAL A 166 7.71 4.37 2.95
C VAL A 166 8.20 3.19 3.79
N CYS A 167 9.22 3.43 4.58
CA CYS A 167 9.91 2.40 5.36
C CYS A 167 9.96 2.77 6.85
N PHE A 168 9.89 1.74 7.70
CA PHE A 168 9.92 1.82 9.16
C PHE A 168 10.98 0.91 9.74
#